data_3e6415d77e47cd3d0e53882f36f18e0f
#
_entry.id   3e6415d77e47cd3d0e53882f36f18e0f
#
_cell.length_a   1.000
_cell.length_b   1.000
_cell.length_c   1.000
_cell.angle_alpha   90.00
_cell.angle_beta   90.00
_cell.angle_gamma   90.00
#
_symmetry.space_group_name_H-M   'P 1'
#
loop_
_entity.id
_entity.type
_entity.pdbx_description
1 polymer ?
#
loop_
_entity_poly.entity_id
_entity_poly.type
_entity_poly.pdbx_seq_one_letter_code
_entity_poly.pdbx_strand_id
1 'polypeptide(L)'
;MRVAAVMSDLMLFSRIEFAATAAGAVLSRLDTPTQLLSADAIDLVLVDWSARRPEWAEALAVWRERSGARLILFGQHTDLEAHAAARAAGLGPMWARSKLLAALPQLTGR
;
A
#
# COMPACT_ATOMS: atom_id res chain seq x y z
N MET A 1 -5.43 3.04 -14.19
CA MET A 1 -4.74 3.39 -12.93
C MET A 1 -3.62 2.39 -12.68
N ARG A 2 -2.47 2.87 -12.31
CA ARG A 2 -1.33 2.04 -11.92
C ARG A 2 -1.22 1.97 -10.40
N VAL A 3 -1.20 0.74 -9.88
CA VAL A 3 -1.16 0.47 -8.45
C VAL A 3 0.08 -0.35 -8.14
N ALA A 4 0.81 0.03 -7.10
CA ALA A 4 1.92 -0.76 -6.58
C ALA A 4 1.56 -1.28 -5.19
N ALA A 5 1.84 -2.56 -4.95
CA ALA A 5 1.62 -3.19 -3.65
C ALA A 5 2.96 -3.63 -3.07
N VAL A 6 3.36 -3.01 -1.97
CA VAL A 6 4.59 -3.37 -1.23
C VAL A 6 4.21 -4.44 -0.21
N MET A 7 4.48 -5.69 -0.57
CA MET A 7 4.07 -6.83 0.25
C MET A 7 4.74 -8.11 -0.22
N SER A 8 4.79 -9.12 0.66
CA SER A 8 5.36 -10.43 0.34
C SER A 8 4.37 -11.59 0.42
N ASP A 9 3.21 -11.39 1.04
CA ASP A 9 2.17 -12.43 1.12
C ASP A 9 1.50 -12.61 -0.24
N LEU A 10 1.89 -13.66 -0.96
CA LEU A 10 1.42 -13.88 -2.33
C LEU A 10 -0.06 -14.27 -2.41
N MET A 11 -0.61 -14.90 -1.39
CA MET A 11 -2.03 -15.25 -1.37
C MET A 11 -2.89 -13.98 -1.24
N LEU A 12 -2.50 -13.10 -0.32
CA LEU A 12 -3.18 -11.82 -0.17
C LEU A 12 -2.98 -10.96 -1.42
N PHE A 13 -1.79 -10.94 -1.98
CA PHE A 13 -1.51 -10.21 -3.21
C PHE A 13 -2.43 -10.66 -4.35
N SER A 14 -2.63 -11.97 -4.51
CA SER A 14 -3.54 -12.48 -5.54
C SER A 14 -4.96 -11.99 -5.36
N ARG A 15 -5.44 -11.89 -4.13
CA ARG A 15 -6.78 -11.35 -3.84
C ARG A 15 -6.87 -9.87 -4.18
N ILE A 16 -5.84 -9.11 -3.84
CA ILE A 16 -5.76 -7.68 -4.17
C ILE A 16 -5.71 -7.51 -5.69
N GLU A 17 -4.87 -8.30 -6.35
CA GLU A 17 -4.73 -8.24 -7.80
C GLU A 17 -6.05 -8.55 -8.51
N PHE A 18 -6.76 -9.58 -8.07
CA PHE A 18 -8.05 -9.93 -8.63
C PHE A 18 -9.03 -8.76 -8.54
N ALA A 19 -9.15 -8.15 -7.36
CA ALA A 19 -10.06 -7.03 -7.15
C ALA A 19 -9.67 -5.79 -7.95
N ALA A 20 -8.38 -5.48 -8.00
CA ALA A 20 -7.88 -4.29 -8.70
C ALA A 20 -8.00 -4.44 -10.21
N THR A 21 -7.62 -5.59 -10.76
CA THR A 21 -7.68 -5.81 -12.21
C THR A 21 -9.11 -5.92 -12.71
N ALA A 22 -10.02 -6.45 -11.90
CA ALA A 22 -11.45 -6.46 -12.22
C ALA A 22 -12.01 -5.04 -12.37
N ALA A 23 -11.41 -4.07 -11.68
CA ALA A 23 -11.80 -2.65 -11.78
C ALA A 23 -10.98 -1.89 -12.83
N GLY A 24 -10.14 -2.56 -13.61
CA GLY A 24 -9.37 -1.97 -14.69
C GLY A 24 -7.99 -1.45 -14.33
N ALA A 25 -7.51 -1.70 -13.11
CA ALA A 25 -6.19 -1.27 -12.69
C ALA A 25 -5.09 -2.24 -13.12
N VAL A 26 -3.87 -1.72 -13.24
CA VAL A 26 -2.66 -2.52 -13.44
C VAL A 26 -1.90 -2.57 -12.13
N LEU A 27 -1.65 -3.77 -11.62
CA LEU A 27 -1.03 -3.96 -10.31
C LEU A 27 0.37 -4.54 -10.45
N SER A 28 1.32 -3.95 -9.71
CA SER A 28 2.69 -4.45 -9.59
C SER A 28 2.99 -4.76 -8.12
N ARG A 29 3.77 -5.82 -7.88
CA ARG A 29 4.22 -6.14 -6.53
C ARG A 29 5.65 -5.67 -6.35
N LEU A 30 5.93 -5.03 -5.21
CA LEU A 30 7.26 -4.59 -4.82
C LEU A 30 7.64 -5.22 -3.49
N ASP A 31 8.92 -5.47 -3.29
CA ASP A 31 9.43 -6.04 -2.04
C ASP A 31 9.68 -4.98 -0.98
N THR A 32 10.09 -3.78 -1.39
CA THR A 32 10.38 -2.67 -0.48
C THR A 32 9.89 -1.34 -1.06
N PRO A 33 9.60 -0.35 -0.19
CA PRO A 33 9.20 0.98 -0.67
C PRO A 33 10.30 1.72 -1.46
N THR A 34 11.56 1.35 -1.27
CA THR A 34 12.66 2.00 -2.01
C THR A 34 12.55 1.78 -3.51
N GLN A 35 11.91 0.68 -3.94
CA GLN A 35 11.68 0.40 -5.35
C GLN A 35 10.70 1.39 -5.99
N LEU A 36 9.90 2.10 -5.19
CA LEU A 36 9.00 3.13 -5.69
C LEU A 36 9.75 4.31 -6.31
N LEU A 37 10.96 4.60 -5.84
CA LEU A 37 11.74 5.74 -6.31
C LEU A 37 12.24 5.56 -7.74
N SER A 38 12.33 4.32 -8.21
CA SER A 38 12.76 4.00 -9.58
C SER A 38 11.63 3.44 -10.44
N ALA A 39 10.41 3.37 -9.89
CA ALA A 39 9.26 2.87 -10.64
C ALA A 39 8.70 3.95 -11.57
N ASP A 40 7.97 3.51 -12.61
CA ASP A 40 7.17 4.42 -13.43
C ASP A 40 6.07 5.08 -12.60
N ALA A 41 5.36 6.02 -13.21
CA ALA A 41 4.28 6.74 -12.52
C ALA A 41 3.27 5.78 -11.88
N ILE A 42 3.11 5.90 -10.58
CA ILE A 42 2.18 5.11 -9.77
C ILE A 42 1.09 6.05 -9.24
N ASP A 43 -0.16 5.63 -9.34
CA ASP A 43 -1.30 6.43 -8.89
C ASP A 43 -1.70 6.11 -7.45
N LEU A 44 -1.50 4.86 -7.04
CA LEU A 44 -1.87 4.37 -5.70
C LEU A 44 -0.83 3.37 -5.23
N VAL A 45 -0.36 3.53 -3.99
CA VAL A 45 0.54 2.57 -3.34
C VAL A 45 -0.17 1.96 -2.15
N LEU A 46 -0.14 0.64 -2.09
CA LEU A 46 -0.63 -0.14 -0.96
C LEU A 46 0.57 -0.77 -0.26
N VAL A 47 0.67 -0.60 1.05
CA VAL A 47 1.82 -1.11 1.81
C VAL A 47 1.34 -2.02 2.93
N ASP A 48 1.86 -3.24 2.97
CA ASP A 48 1.64 -4.14 4.11
C ASP A 48 2.46 -3.65 5.29
N TRP A 49 1.84 -2.79 6.09
CA TRP A 49 2.50 -2.10 7.19
C TRP A 49 2.81 -3.02 8.37
N SER A 50 2.08 -4.12 8.51
CA SER A 50 2.40 -5.14 9.51
C SER A 50 3.71 -5.85 9.25
N ALA A 51 4.18 -5.84 7.99
CA ALA A 51 5.46 -6.41 7.60
C ALA A 51 6.59 -5.37 7.54
N ARG A 52 6.33 -4.15 7.98
CA ARG A 52 7.26 -3.03 7.85
C ARG A 52 8.63 -3.28 8.47
N ARG A 53 9.64 -2.63 7.87
CA ARG A 53 10.97 -2.50 8.43
C ARG A 53 11.20 -1.05 8.87
N PRO A 54 12.17 -0.79 9.77
CA PRO A 54 12.38 0.57 10.30
C PRO A 54 12.60 1.65 9.24
N GLU A 55 13.24 1.31 8.12
CA GLU A 55 13.57 2.26 7.06
C GLU A 55 12.39 2.61 6.15
N TRP A 56 11.27 1.89 6.25
CA TRP A 56 10.15 2.08 5.33
C TRP A 56 9.44 3.42 5.51
N ALA A 57 9.33 3.89 6.73
CA ALA A 57 8.64 5.15 7.01
C ALA A 57 9.27 6.32 6.25
N GLU A 58 10.59 6.43 6.29
CA GLU A 58 11.31 7.49 5.60
C GLU A 58 11.19 7.37 4.09
N ALA A 59 11.39 6.16 3.56
CA ALA A 59 11.28 5.92 2.12
C ALA A 59 9.89 6.29 1.58
N LEU A 60 8.84 5.95 2.32
CA LEU A 60 7.47 6.27 1.94
C LEU A 60 7.19 7.77 2.02
N ALA A 61 7.72 8.45 3.04
CA ALA A 61 7.56 9.88 3.17
C ALA A 61 8.22 10.62 2.00
N VAL A 62 9.44 10.23 1.63
CA VAL A 62 10.17 10.81 0.51
C VAL A 62 9.40 10.58 -0.79
N TRP A 63 8.95 9.36 -1.04
CA TRP A 63 8.18 9.05 -2.24
C TRP A 63 6.90 9.89 -2.33
N ARG A 64 6.16 9.96 -1.23
CA ARG A 64 4.87 10.69 -1.19
C ARG A 64 5.05 12.17 -1.51
N GLU A 65 6.10 12.80 -0.99
CA GLU A 65 6.39 14.20 -1.31
C GLU A 65 6.66 14.42 -2.79
N ARG A 66 7.38 13.49 -3.42
CA ARG A 66 7.76 13.62 -4.82
C ARG A 66 6.63 13.33 -5.79
N SER A 67 5.79 12.34 -5.47
CA SER A 67 4.81 11.85 -6.42
C SER A 67 3.45 12.50 -6.30
N GLY A 68 3.06 12.91 -5.10
CA GLY A 68 1.70 13.38 -4.82
C GLY A 68 0.64 12.29 -4.94
N ALA A 69 1.02 11.04 -5.17
CA ALA A 69 0.11 9.93 -5.31
C ALA A 69 -0.44 9.47 -3.96
N ARG A 70 -1.54 8.71 -3.99
CA ARG A 70 -2.18 8.22 -2.78
C ARG A 70 -1.42 7.05 -2.19
N LEU A 71 -1.29 7.06 -0.86
CA LEU A 71 -0.67 5.99 -0.08
C LEU A 71 -1.68 5.43 0.91
N ILE A 72 -1.81 4.11 0.95
CA ILE A 72 -2.64 3.42 1.93
C ILE A 72 -1.81 2.34 2.61
N LEU A 73 -1.69 2.44 3.94
CA LEU A 73 -1.10 1.39 4.76
C LEU A 73 -2.21 0.42 5.16
N PHE A 74 -1.93 -0.87 5.11
CA PHE A 74 -2.87 -1.89 5.58
C PHE A 74 -2.13 -2.95 6.41
N GLY A 75 -2.87 -3.72 7.17
CA GLY A 75 -2.29 -4.77 7.98
C GLY A 75 -3.33 -5.43 8.87
N GLN A 76 -2.85 -6.22 9.83
CA GLN A 76 -3.72 -6.88 10.80
C GLN A 76 -4.29 -5.84 11.75
N HIS A 77 -5.62 -5.80 11.86
CA HIS A 77 -6.29 -4.79 12.70
C HIS A 77 -5.96 -4.92 14.20
N THR A 78 -5.50 -6.09 14.63
CA THR A 78 -5.08 -6.32 16.01
C THR A 78 -3.64 -5.93 16.31
N ASP A 79 -2.88 -5.54 15.30
CA ASP A 79 -1.48 -5.13 15.45
C ASP A 79 -1.42 -3.68 15.93
N LEU A 80 -1.49 -3.49 17.25
CA LEU A 80 -1.53 -2.16 17.85
C LEU A 80 -0.24 -1.37 17.64
N GLU A 81 0.91 -2.05 17.62
CA GLU A 81 2.19 -1.40 17.33
C GLU A 81 2.22 -0.83 15.91
N ALA A 82 1.68 -1.57 14.94
CA ALA A 82 1.62 -1.10 13.57
C ALA A 82 0.72 0.12 13.43
N HIS A 83 -0.44 0.13 14.10
CA HIS A 83 -1.33 1.30 14.13
C HIS A 83 -0.62 2.53 14.71
N ALA A 84 0.06 2.36 15.84
CA ALA A 84 0.78 3.47 16.48
C ALA A 84 1.93 3.96 15.60
N ALA A 85 2.68 3.07 14.98
CA ALA A 85 3.79 3.43 14.10
C ALA A 85 3.32 4.18 12.86
N ALA A 86 2.18 3.80 12.29
CA ALA A 86 1.60 4.51 11.14
C ALA A 86 1.25 5.95 11.49
N ARG A 87 0.64 6.15 12.64
CA ARG A 87 0.31 7.50 13.12
C ARG A 87 1.56 8.32 13.44
N ALA A 88 2.53 7.72 14.12
CA ALA A 88 3.77 8.39 14.47
C ALA A 88 4.56 8.82 13.24
N ALA A 89 4.51 8.04 12.17
CA ALA A 89 5.17 8.35 10.91
C ALA A 89 4.42 9.40 10.07
N GLY A 90 3.20 9.75 10.45
CA GLY A 90 2.39 10.70 9.68
C GLY A 90 1.94 10.17 8.33
N LEU A 91 1.89 8.84 8.17
CA LEU A 91 1.50 8.21 6.90
C LEU A 91 0.01 7.87 6.83
N GLY A 92 -0.77 8.33 7.79
CA GLY A 92 -2.20 8.10 7.89
C GLY A 92 -2.53 6.88 8.74
N PRO A 93 -3.80 6.55 8.91
CA PRO A 93 -4.17 5.36 9.66
C PRO A 93 -3.85 4.10 8.84
N MET A 94 -3.50 3.02 9.54
CA MET A 94 -3.40 1.71 8.92
C MET A 94 -4.81 1.12 8.79
N TRP A 95 -5.14 0.63 7.60
CA TRP A 95 -6.42 -0.02 7.33
C TRP A 95 -6.34 -1.51 7.64
N ALA A 96 -7.42 -2.08 8.10
CA ALA A 96 -7.55 -3.53 8.17
C ALA A 96 -7.55 -4.11 6.74
N ARG A 97 -7.03 -5.33 6.58
CA ARG A 97 -7.00 -6.03 5.28
C ARG A 97 -8.40 -6.14 4.66
N SER A 98 -9.40 -6.45 5.47
CA SER A 98 -10.78 -6.58 5.00
C SER A 98 -11.33 -5.25 4.49
N LYS A 99 -11.02 -4.15 5.15
CA LYS A 99 -11.42 -2.82 4.71
C LYS A 99 -10.78 -2.49 3.37
N LEU A 100 -9.50 -2.77 3.21
CA LEU A 100 -8.81 -2.54 1.95
C LEU A 100 -9.46 -3.32 0.82
N LEU A 101 -9.66 -4.63 1.00
CA LEU A 101 -10.24 -5.47 -0.04
C LEU A 101 -11.64 -5.00 -0.44
N ALA A 102 -12.46 -4.59 0.53
CA ALA A 102 -13.80 -4.08 0.24
C ALA A 102 -13.78 -2.76 -0.51
N ALA A 103 -12.78 -1.92 -0.27
CA ALA A 103 -12.68 -0.60 -0.88
C ALA A 103 -11.98 -0.60 -2.26
N LEU A 104 -11.26 -1.66 -2.61
CA LEU A 104 -10.46 -1.70 -3.83
C LEU A 104 -11.23 -1.37 -5.11
N PRO A 105 -12.46 -1.87 -5.34
CA PRO A 105 -13.19 -1.52 -6.55
C PRO A 105 -13.40 -0.01 -6.70
N GLN A 106 -13.65 0.70 -5.61
CA GLN A 106 -13.85 2.14 -5.63
C GLN A 106 -12.54 2.92 -5.71
N LEU A 107 -11.49 2.40 -5.06
CA LEU A 107 -10.17 3.04 -5.09
C LEU A 107 -9.51 2.95 -6.45
N THR A 108 -9.71 1.85 -7.17
CA THR A 108 -9.04 1.56 -8.44
C THR A 108 -9.97 1.68 -9.65
N GLY A 109 -11.26 1.75 -9.42
CA GLY A 109 -12.27 1.96 -10.45
C GLY A 109 -12.44 3.44 -10.77
N ARG A 110 -13.42 3.69 -11.64
CA ARG A 110 -13.79 5.05 -12.06
C ARG A 110 -14.92 5.62 -11.22
#